data_d03415e21151c29e3b592441801822d9
#
_entry.id   d03415e21151c29e3b592441801822d9
#
_cell.length_a   1.000
_cell.length_b   1.000
_cell.length_c   1.000
_cell.angle_alpha   90.00
_cell.angle_beta   90.00
_cell.angle_gamma   90.00
#
_symmetry.space_group_name_H-M   'P 1'
#
loop_
_entity.id
_entity.type
_entity.pdbx_description
1 polymer ?
#
loop_
_entity_poly.entity_id
_entity_poly.type
_entity_poly.pdbx_seq_one_letter_code
_entity_poly.pdbx_strand_id
1 'polypeptide(L)'
;MDPRDLDKVARSELKTLSKENSDWVAKHLIAAALFIDEDPELAHQHAVSAGRRAGRVAVVRETLAITSYRVGDFAAALRELRTYRRISGRNDQLPMMVDCERGLGRPERALELGRSVDRAALDAPVQVELAIAMSGARLDLGNAPAALSELEIPQLDPSTAFSWSPALYSAYAATLEELGRQDEADEWWARVDRAAEALADAADEDAWETIDVVEETIEGPDEPRGQHEPRGQHEPGDAADDSRVGGVESDGLVEPGDGLTGDDGLDEGPDVAGGIDDVDVDDEAFEIDEENPTDVDGSGADR
;
A
#
# COMPACT_ATOMS: atom_id res chain seq x y z
N MET A 1 18.11 -11.03 -4.63
CA MET A 1 16.68 -10.73 -4.41
C MET A 1 15.87 -12.01 -4.52
N ASP A 2 15.27 -12.45 -3.42
CA ASP A 2 14.40 -13.62 -3.41
C ASP A 2 12.95 -13.14 -3.64
N PRO A 3 12.14 -13.75 -4.53
CA PRO A 3 10.72 -13.44 -4.68
C PRO A 3 9.92 -13.53 -3.37
N ARG A 4 10.44 -14.20 -2.36
CA ARG A 4 9.83 -14.31 -1.02
C ARG A 4 9.92 -13.01 -0.21
N ASP A 5 10.88 -12.14 -0.55
CA ASP A 5 11.07 -10.84 0.12
C ASP A 5 9.95 -9.84 -0.23
N LEU A 6 9.19 -10.11 -1.32
CA LEU A 6 8.03 -9.31 -1.67
C LEU A 6 6.91 -9.51 -0.63
N ASP A 7 6.20 -8.44 -0.29
CA ASP A 7 5.06 -8.49 0.62
C ASP A 7 4.04 -9.59 0.27
N LYS A 8 3.42 -10.16 1.29
CA LYS A 8 2.49 -11.30 1.15
C LYS A 8 1.26 -10.97 0.29
N VAL A 9 0.75 -9.74 0.39
CA VAL A 9 -0.43 -9.29 -0.39
C VAL A 9 -0.03 -9.16 -1.85
N ALA A 10 1.07 -8.46 -2.13
CA ALA A 10 1.63 -8.30 -3.47
C ALA A 10 1.93 -9.66 -4.12
N ARG A 11 2.57 -10.60 -3.41
CA ARG A 11 2.78 -11.98 -3.89
C ARG A 11 1.48 -12.71 -4.21
N SER A 12 0.42 -12.44 -3.45
CA SER A 12 -0.88 -13.06 -3.69
C SER A 12 -1.48 -12.63 -5.03
N GLU A 13 -1.32 -11.37 -5.41
CA GLU A 13 -1.78 -10.86 -6.70
C GLU A 13 -1.01 -11.46 -7.88
N LEU A 14 0.29 -11.74 -7.70
CA LEU A 14 1.12 -12.35 -8.73
C LEU A 14 0.79 -13.82 -9.02
N LYS A 15 0.00 -14.50 -8.17
CA LYS A 15 -0.41 -15.90 -8.38
C LYS A 15 -1.23 -16.13 -9.65
N THR A 16 -1.76 -15.09 -10.26
CA THR A 16 -2.46 -15.15 -11.54
C THR A 16 -1.52 -15.37 -12.72
N LEU A 17 -0.23 -15.20 -12.52
CA LEU A 17 0.83 -15.37 -13.52
C LEU A 17 1.40 -16.81 -13.47
N SER A 18 2.10 -17.24 -14.55
CA SER A 18 2.96 -18.42 -14.46
C SER A 18 4.04 -18.21 -13.39
N LYS A 19 4.53 -19.32 -12.81
CA LYS A 19 5.55 -19.22 -11.74
C LYS A 19 6.79 -18.43 -12.18
N GLU A 20 7.29 -18.69 -13.37
CA GLU A 20 8.45 -18.00 -13.94
C GLU A 20 8.19 -16.49 -14.07
N ASN A 21 7.06 -16.09 -14.66
CA ASN A 21 6.69 -14.66 -14.73
C ASN A 21 6.46 -14.05 -13.37
N SER A 22 5.82 -14.77 -12.44
CA SER A 22 5.61 -14.30 -11.07
C SER A 22 6.94 -14.03 -10.36
N ASP A 23 7.89 -14.98 -10.44
CA ASP A 23 9.20 -14.85 -9.81
C ASP A 23 10.02 -13.69 -10.41
N TRP A 24 9.95 -13.53 -11.75
CA TRP A 24 10.62 -12.44 -12.45
C TRP A 24 10.02 -11.08 -12.09
N VAL A 25 8.70 -10.94 -12.14
CA VAL A 25 7.99 -9.68 -11.77
C VAL A 25 8.25 -9.33 -10.31
N ALA A 26 8.21 -10.30 -9.39
CA ALA A 26 8.49 -10.08 -7.99
C ALA A 26 9.87 -9.46 -7.76
N LYS A 27 10.92 -9.96 -8.42
CA LYS A 27 12.26 -9.40 -8.33
C LYS A 27 12.33 -7.95 -8.79
N HIS A 28 11.63 -7.60 -9.87
CA HIS A 28 11.57 -6.22 -10.34
C HIS A 28 10.78 -5.29 -9.40
N LEU A 29 9.70 -5.77 -8.77
CA LEU A 29 8.98 -5.00 -7.77
C LEU A 29 9.83 -4.75 -6.52
N ILE A 30 10.58 -5.77 -6.07
CA ILE A 30 11.53 -5.63 -4.96
C ILE A 30 12.63 -4.62 -5.31
N ALA A 31 13.20 -4.72 -6.52
CA ALA A 31 14.21 -3.78 -6.98
C ALA A 31 13.67 -2.34 -7.03
N ALA A 32 12.46 -2.15 -7.57
CA ALA A 32 11.81 -0.83 -7.58
C ALA A 32 11.66 -0.27 -6.16
N ALA A 33 11.25 -1.08 -5.19
CA ALA A 33 11.12 -0.66 -3.79
C ALA A 33 12.47 -0.33 -3.13
N LEU A 34 13.53 -1.08 -3.46
CA LEU A 34 14.86 -0.83 -2.89
C LEU A 34 15.52 0.45 -3.43
N PHE A 35 15.32 0.75 -4.72
CA PHE A 35 15.97 1.89 -5.36
C PHE A 35 15.16 3.19 -5.32
N ILE A 36 13.90 3.16 -4.88
CA ILE A 36 12.99 4.31 -5.02
C ILE A 36 13.48 5.60 -4.36
N ASP A 37 14.23 5.50 -3.28
CA ASP A 37 14.77 6.65 -2.55
C ASP A 37 16.20 7.02 -2.99
N GLU A 38 17.00 6.06 -3.46
CA GLU A 38 18.39 6.26 -3.84
C GLU A 38 18.54 6.57 -5.33
N ASP A 39 17.81 5.86 -6.20
CA ASP A 39 17.83 6.03 -7.66
C ASP A 39 16.41 5.83 -8.22
N PRO A 40 15.57 6.89 -8.17
CA PRO A 40 14.18 6.81 -8.64
C PRO A 40 14.05 6.42 -10.11
N GLU A 41 14.99 6.82 -10.97
CA GLU A 41 15.01 6.49 -12.38
C GLU A 41 15.22 4.98 -12.60
N LEU A 42 16.16 4.38 -11.88
CA LEU A 42 16.38 2.93 -11.90
C LEU A 42 15.17 2.19 -11.35
N ALA A 43 14.60 2.65 -10.24
CA ALA A 43 13.36 2.12 -9.68
C ALA A 43 12.23 2.12 -10.72
N HIS A 44 12.08 3.23 -11.46
CA HIS A 44 11.07 3.37 -12.51
C HIS A 44 11.32 2.39 -13.66
N GLN A 45 12.56 2.19 -14.11
CA GLN A 45 12.91 1.21 -15.14
C GLN A 45 12.51 -0.21 -14.73
N HIS A 46 12.74 -0.58 -13.46
CA HIS A 46 12.30 -1.86 -12.93
C HIS A 46 10.77 -2.00 -12.92
N ALA A 47 10.05 -0.95 -12.51
CA ALA A 47 8.59 -0.93 -12.54
C ALA A 47 8.03 -1.04 -13.97
N VAL A 48 8.61 -0.34 -14.95
CA VAL A 48 8.26 -0.44 -16.38
C VAL A 48 8.47 -1.86 -16.88
N SER A 49 9.60 -2.49 -16.53
CA SER A 49 9.89 -3.88 -16.90
C SER A 49 8.84 -4.83 -16.34
N ALA A 50 8.46 -4.69 -15.05
CA ALA A 50 7.36 -5.45 -14.46
C ALA A 50 6.03 -5.22 -15.19
N GLY A 51 5.73 -3.97 -15.55
CA GLY A 51 4.51 -3.56 -16.24
C GLY A 51 4.33 -4.21 -17.63
N ARG A 52 5.42 -4.42 -18.35
CA ARG A 52 5.40 -5.10 -19.66
C ARG A 52 4.90 -6.55 -19.56
N ARG A 53 5.22 -7.27 -18.48
CA ARG A 53 4.84 -8.67 -18.29
C ARG A 53 3.56 -8.86 -17.47
N ALA A 54 3.24 -7.94 -16.57
CA ALA A 54 2.17 -8.11 -15.60
C ALA A 54 1.25 -6.87 -15.50
N GLY A 55 1.06 -6.13 -16.57
CA GLY A 55 0.28 -4.89 -16.59
C GLY A 55 -1.22 -5.01 -16.26
N ARG A 56 -1.73 -6.21 -15.99
CA ARG A 56 -3.10 -6.44 -15.51
C ARG A 56 -3.16 -6.75 -14.02
N VAL A 57 -2.03 -6.72 -13.33
CA VAL A 57 -1.93 -6.95 -11.89
C VAL A 57 -1.92 -5.61 -11.18
N ALA A 58 -2.74 -5.44 -10.13
CA ALA A 58 -2.94 -4.14 -9.50
C ALA A 58 -1.66 -3.62 -8.84
N VAL A 59 -0.93 -4.44 -8.07
CA VAL A 59 0.32 -4.02 -7.43
C VAL A 59 1.38 -3.56 -8.42
N VAL A 60 1.40 -4.12 -9.63
CA VAL A 60 2.35 -3.69 -10.68
C VAL A 60 1.99 -2.30 -11.19
N ARG A 61 0.71 -1.99 -11.35
CA ARG A 61 0.23 -0.65 -11.72
C ARG A 61 0.49 0.36 -10.63
N GLU A 62 0.31 -0.03 -9.38
CA GLU A 62 0.61 0.78 -8.22
C GLU A 62 2.11 1.13 -8.15
N THR A 63 2.99 0.13 -8.25
CA THR A 63 4.45 0.36 -8.25
C THR A 63 4.87 1.26 -9.41
N LEU A 64 4.32 1.05 -10.61
CA LEU A 64 4.62 1.89 -11.76
C LEU A 64 4.15 3.34 -11.54
N ALA A 65 2.98 3.52 -10.91
CA ALA A 65 2.48 4.85 -10.57
C ALA A 65 3.36 5.56 -9.55
N ILE A 66 3.73 4.86 -8.47
CA ILE A 66 4.59 5.42 -7.41
C ILE A 66 5.95 5.82 -7.98
N THR A 67 6.57 4.97 -8.80
CA THR A 67 7.86 5.29 -9.42
C THR A 67 7.74 6.43 -10.44
N SER A 68 6.65 6.49 -11.24
CA SER A 68 6.38 7.62 -12.14
C SER A 68 6.23 8.94 -11.36
N TYR A 69 5.53 8.89 -10.22
CA TYR A 69 5.40 10.05 -9.33
C TYR A 69 6.76 10.53 -8.80
N ARG A 70 7.62 9.59 -8.38
CA ARG A 70 8.95 9.91 -7.84
C ARG A 70 9.89 10.54 -8.87
N VAL A 71 9.78 10.18 -10.14
CA VAL A 71 10.55 10.82 -11.24
C VAL A 71 9.86 12.09 -11.78
N GLY A 72 8.72 12.51 -11.20
CA GLY A 72 8.01 13.74 -11.58
C GLY A 72 7.09 13.59 -12.80
N ASP A 73 6.92 12.39 -13.36
CA ASP A 73 5.93 12.17 -14.43
C ASP A 73 4.53 11.96 -13.83
N PHE A 74 3.94 13.07 -13.37
CA PHE A 74 2.61 13.07 -12.76
C PHE A 74 1.52 12.62 -13.73
N ALA A 75 1.71 12.81 -15.04
CA ALA A 75 0.74 12.39 -16.04
C ALA A 75 0.71 10.86 -16.17
N ALA A 76 1.88 10.22 -16.23
CA ALA A 76 1.99 8.78 -16.21
C ALA A 76 1.49 8.21 -14.88
N ALA A 77 1.92 8.76 -13.75
CA ALA A 77 1.47 8.34 -12.43
C ALA A 77 -0.06 8.32 -12.33
N LEU A 78 -0.72 9.40 -12.71
CA LEU A 78 -2.18 9.52 -12.67
C LEU A 78 -2.88 8.51 -13.58
N ARG A 79 -2.33 8.23 -14.77
CA ARG A 79 -2.85 7.21 -15.70
C ARG A 79 -2.76 5.81 -15.09
N GLU A 80 -1.63 5.48 -14.48
CA GLU A 80 -1.41 4.19 -13.84
C GLU A 80 -2.28 4.03 -12.58
N LEU A 81 -2.46 5.08 -11.77
CA LEU A 81 -3.36 5.09 -10.62
C LEU A 81 -4.83 4.87 -11.00
N ARG A 82 -5.29 5.48 -12.09
CA ARG A 82 -6.63 5.21 -12.62
C ARG A 82 -6.80 3.74 -13.03
N THR A 83 -5.75 3.16 -13.62
CA THR A 83 -5.74 1.73 -13.99
C THR A 83 -5.72 0.84 -12.75
N TYR A 84 -4.90 1.17 -11.75
CA TYR A 84 -4.88 0.50 -10.45
C TYR A 84 -6.27 0.48 -9.80
N ARG A 85 -6.90 1.68 -9.68
CA ARG A 85 -8.25 1.82 -9.11
C ARG A 85 -9.29 0.99 -9.86
N ARG A 86 -9.23 0.94 -11.20
CA ARG A 86 -10.14 0.14 -12.02
C ARG A 86 -9.95 -1.37 -11.83
N ILE A 87 -8.71 -1.84 -11.59
CA ILE A 87 -8.41 -3.26 -11.39
C ILE A 87 -8.73 -3.69 -9.95
N SER A 88 -8.28 -2.92 -8.96
CA SER A 88 -8.38 -3.25 -7.53
C SER A 88 -9.73 -2.91 -6.92
N GLY A 89 -10.46 -1.92 -7.48
CA GLY A 89 -11.65 -1.33 -6.86
C GLY A 89 -11.35 -0.48 -5.62
N ARG A 90 -10.08 -0.25 -5.28
CA ARG A 90 -9.63 0.45 -4.06
C ARG A 90 -9.46 1.94 -4.31
N ASN A 91 -9.60 2.73 -3.24
CA ASN A 91 -9.41 4.18 -3.24
C ASN A 91 -8.24 4.64 -2.34
N ASP A 92 -7.40 3.73 -1.90
CA ASP A 92 -6.26 3.99 -1.03
C ASP A 92 -5.21 4.90 -1.67
N GLN A 93 -5.10 4.91 -2.99
CA GLN A 93 -4.20 5.79 -3.74
C GLN A 93 -4.87 7.12 -4.19
N LEU A 94 -6.08 7.43 -3.70
CA LEU A 94 -6.75 8.70 -4.01
C LEU A 94 -5.93 9.93 -3.64
N PRO A 95 -5.24 9.99 -2.48
CA PRO A 95 -4.38 11.12 -2.13
C PRO A 95 -3.29 11.39 -3.17
N MET A 96 -2.59 10.34 -3.63
CA MET A 96 -1.56 10.48 -4.67
C MET A 96 -2.15 10.91 -6.02
N MET A 97 -3.36 10.47 -6.37
CA MET A 97 -4.06 10.95 -7.57
C MET A 97 -4.36 12.46 -7.49
N VAL A 98 -4.78 12.93 -6.31
CA VAL A 98 -5.02 14.36 -6.03
C VAL A 98 -3.71 15.14 -6.18
N ASP A 99 -2.63 14.63 -5.63
CA ASP A 99 -1.34 15.28 -5.69
C ASP A 99 -0.75 15.29 -7.12
N CYS A 100 -0.99 14.24 -7.91
CA CYS A 100 -0.67 14.26 -9.34
C CYS A 100 -1.39 15.37 -10.11
N GLU A 101 -2.68 15.61 -9.86
CA GLU A 101 -3.41 16.72 -10.50
C GLU A 101 -2.83 18.09 -10.08
N ARG A 102 -2.37 18.23 -8.82
CA ARG A 102 -1.63 19.41 -8.35
C ARG A 102 -0.31 19.58 -9.12
N GLY A 103 0.49 18.51 -9.19
CA GLY A 103 1.77 18.49 -9.93
C GLY A 103 1.62 18.82 -11.42
N LEU A 104 0.45 18.57 -12.00
CA LEU A 104 0.07 18.97 -13.36
C LEU A 104 -0.44 20.43 -13.45
N GLY A 105 -0.42 21.19 -12.36
CA GLY A 105 -0.92 22.56 -12.31
C GLY A 105 -2.44 22.67 -12.41
N ARG A 106 -3.18 21.69 -11.89
CA ARG A 106 -4.64 21.59 -11.98
C ARG A 106 -5.30 21.47 -10.60
N PRO A 107 -5.06 22.43 -9.69
CA PRO A 107 -5.51 22.32 -8.28
C PRO A 107 -7.05 22.25 -8.14
N GLU A 108 -7.83 22.83 -9.06
CA GLU A 108 -9.30 22.70 -9.03
C GLU A 108 -9.71 21.24 -9.28
N ARG A 109 -9.09 20.56 -10.28
CA ARG A 109 -9.34 19.14 -10.55
C ARG A 109 -8.88 18.25 -9.41
N ALA A 110 -7.79 18.60 -8.75
CA ALA A 110 -7.34 17.92 -7.55
C ALA A 110 -8.42 17.94 -6.46
N LEU A 111 -9.03 19.10 -6.20
CA LEU A 111 -10.13 19.25 -5.24
C LEU A 111 -11.40 18.51 -5.67
N GLU A 112 -11.76 18.52 -6.94
CA GLU A 112 -12.89 17.76 -7.48
C GLU A 112 -12.67 16.24 -7.29
N LEU A 113 -11.48 15.76 -7.63
CA LEU A 113 -11.11 14.38 -7.49
C LEU A 113 -11.12 13.93 -6.03
N GLY A 114 -10.55 14.72 -5.10
CA GLY A 114 -10.57 14.41 -3.67
C GLY A 114 -11.96 14.33 -3.06
N ARG A 115 -12.94 15.01 -3.65
CA ARG A 115 -14.36 14.96 -3.22
C ARG A 115 -15.17 13.86 -3.92
N SER A 116 -14.60 13.17 -4.88
CA SER A 116 -15.29 12.12 -5.64
C SER A 116 -15.58 10.85 -4.83
N VAL A 117 -15.00 10.74 -3.63
CA VAL A 117 -15.19 9.61 -2.70
C VAL A 117 -15.62 10.16 -1.35
N ASP A 118 -16.54 9.47 -0.70
CA ASP A 118 -16.89 9.80 0.69
C ASP A 118 -15.66 9.55 1.59
N ARG A 119 -15.19 10.60 2.24
CA ARG A 119 -14.02 10.56 3.13
C ARG A 119 -14.20 9.53 4.26
N ALA A 120 -15.42 9.37 4.77
CA ALA A 120 -15.73 8.42 5.83
C ALA A 120 -15.61 6.94 5.40
N ALA A 121 -15.58 6.67 4.09
CA ALA A 121 -15.37 5.32 3.54
C ALA A 121 -13.89 4.94 3.37
N LEU A 122 -12.98 5.87 3.68
CA LEU A 122 -11.53 5.67 3.59
C LEU A 122 -10.95 5.30 4.97
N ASP A 123 -9.88 4.55 4.99
CA ASP A 123 -9.12 4.25 6.21
C ASP A 123 -8.45 5.52 6.77
N ALA A 124 -8.25 5.59 8.08
CA ALA A 124 -7.72 6.78 8.75
C ALA A 124 -6.41 7.34 8.15
N PRO A 125 -5.39 6.52 7.82
CA PRO A 125 -4.19 7.01 7.15
C PRO A 125 -4.51 7.69 5.82
N VAL A 126 -5.36 7.07 4.99
CA VAL A 126 -5.75 7.61 3.67
C VAL A 126 -6.55 8.91 3.81
N GLN A 127 -7.39 9.03 4.86
CA GLN A 127 -8.10 10.28 5.16
C GLN A 127 -7.13 11.42 5.47
N VAL A 128 -6.07 11.13 6.21
CA VAL A 128 -5.02 12.11 6.56
C VAL A 128 -4.23 12.53 5.32
N GLU A 129 -3.74 11.59 4.54
CA GLU A 129 -3.02 11.88 3.30
C GLU A 129 -3.87 12.68 2.33
N LEU A 130 -5.17 12.35 2.22
CA LEU A 130 -6.10 13.09 1.38
C LEU A 130 -6.30 14.53 1.90
N ALA A 131 -6.39 14.73 3.21
CA ALA A 131 -6.51 16.06 3.80
C ALA A 131 -5.26 16.91 3.49
N ILE A 132 -4.06 16.32 3.60
CA ILE A 132 -2.80 16.97 3.26
C ILE A 132 -2.76 17.37 1.77
N ALA A 133 -3.08 16.44 0.88
CA ALA A 133 -3.09 16.70 -0.56
C ALA A 133 -4.11 17.77 -0.95
N MET A 134 -5.32 17.76 -0.35
CA MET A 134 -6.34 18.77 -0.59
C MET A 134 -5.98 20.14 -0.01
N SER A 135 -5.34 20.16 1.16
CA SER A 135 -4.77 21.39 1.73
C SER A 135 -3.74 22.02 0.78
N GLY A 136 -2.83 21.20 0.26
CA GLY A 136 -1.86 21.63 -0.76
C GLY A 136 -2.56 22.23 -1.99
N ALA A 137 -3.63 21.60 -2.49
CA ALA A 137 -4.40 22.14 -3.63
C ALA A 137 -5.06 23.50 -3.30
N ARG A 138 -5.45 23.74 -2.04
CA ARG A 138 -5.96 25.03 -1.59
C ARG A 138 -4.85 26.10 -1.53
N LEU A 139 -3.65 25.71 -1.10
CA LEU A 139 -2.48 26.61 -1.11
C LEU A 139 -2.06 26.99 -2.53
N ASP A 140 -2.08 26.02 -3.47
CA ASP A 140 -1.82 26.28 -4.89
C ASP A 140 -2.79 27.31 -5.50
N LEU A 141 -4.00 27.39 -4.94
CA LEU A 141 -5.02 28.41 -5.29
C LEU A 141 -4.90 29.72 -4.48
N GLY A 142 -3.89 29.86 -3.63
CA GLY A 142 -3.71 31.02 -2.76
C GLY A 142 -4.76 31.15 -1.63
N ASN A 143 -5.42 30.06 -1.27
CA ASN A 143 -6.51 30.04 -0.26
C ASN A 143 -6.07 29.34 1.02
N ALA A 144 -5.14 29.95 1.76
CA ALA A 144 -4.59 29.40 3.00
C ALA A 144 -5.67 29.17 4.11
N PRO A 145 -6.72 30.00 4.30
CA PRO A 145 -7.77 29.67 5.25
C PRO A 145 -8.52 28.38 4.92
N ALA A 146 -8.81 28.13 3.63
CA ALA A 146 -9.44 26.89 3.22
C ALA A 146 -8.48 25.70 3.30
N ALA A 147 -7.18 25.91 3.11
CA ALA A 147 -6.16 24.88 3.30
C ALA A 147 -6.12 24.40 4.75
N LEU A 148 -6.15 25.33 5.71
CA LEU A 148 -6.18 24.99 7.13
C LEU A 148 -7.44 24.15 7.48
N SER A 149 -8.60 24.56 6.94
CA SER A 149 -9.85 23.82 7.18
C SER A 149 -9.87 22.39 6.61
N GLU A 150 -9.10 22.11 5.53
CA GLU A 150 -8.97 20.74 5.01
C GLU A 150 -8.21 19.83 5.99
N LEU A 151 -7.32 20.40 6.83
CA LEU A 151 -6.48 19.69 7.82
C LEU A 151 -7.17 19.55 9.19
N GLU A 152 -8.23 20.31 9.46
CA GLU A 152 -9.01 20.25 10.70
C GLU A 152 -9.92 19.01 10.72
N ILE A 153 -9.30 17.83 10.74
CA ILE A 153 -9.95 16.52 10.74
C ILE A 153 -9.86 15.84 12.11
N PRO A 154 -10.70 14.85 12.42
CA PRO A 154 -10.67 14.16 13.71
C PRO A 154 -9.31 13.52 14.07
N GLN A 155 -8.49 13.19 13.05
CA GLN A 155 -7.16 12.62 13.23
C GLN A 155 -6.09 13.65 13.67
N LEU A 156 -6.42 14.96 13.66
CA LEU A 156 -5.55 16.01 14.17
C LEU A 156 -5.64 16.05 15.72
N ASP A 157 -5.18 14.99 16.36
CA ASP A 157 -5.18 14.84 17.83
C ASP A 157 -3.76 15.06 18.38
N PRO A 158 -3.51 16.19 19.09
CA PRO A 158 -2.19 16.49 19.61
C PRO A 158 -1.79 15.64 20.82
N SER A 159 -2.69 14.82 21.33
CA SER A 159 -2.47 14.01 22.55
C SER A 159 -1.96 12.60 22.25
N THR A 160 -2.10 12.13 21.00
CA THR A 160 -1.74 10.76 20.61
C THR A 160 -0.94 10.78 19.30
N ALA A 161 0.23 10.15 19.30
CA ALA A 161 1.05 9.99 18.11
C ALA A 161 0.66 8.71 17.35
N PHE A 162 0.31 8.88 16.08
CA PHE A 162 0.11 7.81 15.09
C PHE A 162 1.16 7.95 14.00
N SER A 163 1.39 6.91 13.21
CA SER A 163 2.37 6.93 12.11
C SER A 163 2.19 8.12 11.14
N TRP A 164 0.98 8.63 10.98
CA TRP A 164 0.66 9.81 10.14
C TRP A 164 0.76 11.16 10.87
N SER A 165 0.89 11.19 12.21
CA SER A 165 0.83 12.44 12.98
C SER A 165 1.91 13.44 12.59
N PRO A 166 3.20 13.05 12.40
CA PRO A 166 4.23 14.02 11.99
C PRO A 166 3.91 14.71 10.67
N ALA A 167 3.41 13.97 9.68
CA ALA A 167 3.07 14.54 8.37
C ALA A 167 1.87 15.50 8.46
N LEU A 168 0.83 15.13 9.21
CA LEU A 168 -0.36 15.98 9.40
C LEU A 168 -0.02 17.26 10.17
N TYR A 169 0.77 17.15 11.24
CA TYR A 169 1.18 18.30 12.05
C TYR A 169 2.08 19.25 11.26
N SER A 170 3.00 18.71 10.44
CA SER A 170 3.85 19.52 9.56
C SER A 170 3.02 20.30 8.54
N ALA A 171 2.04 19.66 7.91
CA ALA A 171 1.14 20.32 6.96
C ALA A 171 0.31 21.41 7.64
N TYR A 172 -0.16 21.18 8.87
CA TYR A 172 -0.92 22.14 9.66
C TYR A 172 -0.04 23.34 10.05
N ALA A 173 1.17 23.09 10.58
CA ALA A 173 2.14 24.13 10.94
C ALA A 173 2.51 25.01 9.74
N ALA A 174 2.88 24.40 8.62
CA ALA A 174 3.21 25.14 7.38
C ALA A 174 2.03 26.00 6.88
N THR A 175 0.79 25.50 7.01
CA THR A 175 -0.39 26.29 6.64
C THR A 175 -0.63 27.46 7.59
N LEU A 176 -0.30 27.33 8.88
CA LEU A 176 -0.35 28.44 9.85
C LEU A 176 0.70 29.51 9.52
N GLU A 177 1.91 29.11 9.07
CA GLU A 177 2.93 30.06 8.59
C GLU A 177 2.43 30.87 7.40
N GLU A 178 1.79 30.23 6.42
CA GLU A 178 1.18 30.92 5.28
C GLU A 178 0.09 31.92 5.69
N LEU A 179 -0.54 31.70 6.84
CA LEU A 179 -1.52 32.60 7.44
C LEU A 179 -0.87 33.69 8.32
N GLY A 180 0.46 33.69 8.50
CA GLY A 180 1.20 34.60 9.39
C GLY A 180 0.97 34.33 10.88
N ARG A 181 0.47 33.12 11.26
CA ARG A 181 0.20 32.69 12.63
C ARG A 181 1.42 31.99 13.22
N GLN A 182 2.56 32.70 13.27
CA GLN A 182 3.86 32.11 13.58
C GLN A 182 3.92 31.45 14.95
N ASP A 183 3.40 32.11 16.00
CA ASP A 183 3.44 31.54 17.36
C ASP A 183 2.72 30.18 17.44
N GLU A 184 1.60 30.03 16.72
CA GLU A 184 0.86 28.78 16.66
C GLU A 184 1.58 27.74 15.78
N ALA A 185 2.20 28.16 14.70
CA ALA A 185 3.00 27.28 13.85
C ALA A 185 4.17 26.67 14.63
N ASP A 186 4.88 27.47 15.43
CA ASP A 186 6.01 27.02 16.27
C ASP A 186 5.57 25.94 17.29
N GLU A 187 4.36 26.10 17.86
CA GLU A 187 3.79 25.09 18.74
C GLU A 187 3.53 23.76 18.01
N TRP A 188 3.05 23.82 16.75
CA TRP A 188 2.79 22.61 15.97
C TRP A 188 4.08 21.96 15.46
N TRP A 189 5.11 22.75 15.10
CA TRP A 189 6.43 22.20 14.81
C TRP A 189 7.02 21.45 16.00
N ALA A 190 6.89 21.99 17.22
CA ALA A 190 7.29 21.27 18.42
C ALA A 190 6.50 19.98 18.67
N ARG A 191 5.25 19.86 18.16
CA ARG A 191 4.47 18.61 18.18
C ARG A 191 4.96 17.60 17.16
N VAL A 192 5.41 18.06 15.98
CA VAL A 192 6.05 17.19 14.98
C VAL A 192 7.23 16.45 15.57
N ASP A 193 8.15 17.19 16.22
CA ASP A 193 9.35 16.62 16.83
C ASP A 193 9.00 15.57 17.90
N ARG A 194 8.08 15.93 18.79
CA ARG A 194 7.63 14.99 19.84
C ARG A 194 6.95 13.74 19.30
N ALA A 195 6.13 13.90 18.25
CA ALA A 195 5.47 12.74 17.63
C ALA A 195 6.47 11.83 16.91
N ALA A 196 7.47 12.41 16.24
CA ALA A 196 8.51 11.64 15.58
C ALA A 196 9.39 10.88 16.59
N GLU A 197 9.77 11.54 17.71
CA GLU A 197 10.52 10.92 18.81
C GLU A 197 9.74 9.75 19.43
N ALA A 198 8.46 9.96 19.78
CA ALA A 198 7.62 8.91 20.35
C ALA A 198 7.43 7.70 19.43
N LEU A 199 7.36 7.92 18.12
CA LEU A 199 7.25 6.83 17.13
C LEU A 199 8.58 6.09 16.96
N ALA A 200 9.71 6.79 17.06
CA ALA A 200 11.03 6.17 17.01
C ALA A 200 11.26 5.28 18.26
N ASP A 201 10.92 5.78 19.44
CA ASP A 201 11.02 5.02 20.69
C ASP A 201 10.15 3.76 20.65
N ALA A 202 8.90 3.88 20.18
CA ALA A 202 8.00 2.72 20.04
C ALA A 202 8.53 1.68 19.04
N ALA A 203 9.13 2.11 17.92
CA ALA A 203 9.73 1.21 16.95
C ALA A 203 10.95 0.46 17.52
N ASP A 204 11.73 1.12 18.37
CA ASP A 204 12.87 0.50 19.06
C ASP A 204 12.40 -0.51 20.13
N GLU A 205 11.31 -0.24 20.85
CA GLU A 205 10.71 -1.17 21.81
C GLU A 205 10.21 -2.45 21.10
N ASP A 206 9.48 -2.33 19.99
CA ASP A 206 9.02 -3.48 19.19
C ASP A 206 10.18 -4.31 18.63
N ALA A 207 11.32 -3.69 18.32
CA ALA A 207 12.51 -4.39 17.85
C ALA A 207 13.16 -5.30 18.91
N TRP A 208 12.93 -5.03 20.19
CA TRP A 208 13.46 -5.83 21.32
C TRP A 208 12.50 -6.95 21.75
N GLU A 209 11.24 -6.93 21.35
CA GLU A 209 10.24 -7.96 21.69
C GLU A 209 10.30 -9.21 20.79
N THR A 210 11.14 -9.26 19.78
CA THR A 210 11.34 -10.47 19.00
C THR A 210 12.28 -11.42 19.77
N ILE A 211 11.77 -12.00 20.86
CA ILE A 211 12.42 -13.12 21.53
C ILE A 211 12.08 -14.37 20.72
N ASP A 212 13.08 -14.93 20.03
CA ASP A 212 13.01 -16.28 19.49
C ASP A 212 12.83 -17.26 20.65
N VAL A 213 11.60 -17.68 20.90
CA VAL A 213 11.32 -18.77 21.84
C VAL A 213 11.75 -20.05 21.15
N VAL A 214 13.00 -20.43 21.37
CA VAL A 214 13.48 -21.77 21.00
C VAL A 214 12.90 -22.74 22.04
N GLU A 215 11.84 -23.48 21.70
CA GLU A 215 11.40 -24.62 22.49
C GLU A 215 12.49 -25.71 22.38
N GLU A 216 13.41 -25.74 23.35
CA GLU A 216 14.23 -26.93 23.59
C GLU A 216 13.31 -28.02 24.12
N THR A 217 12.99 -28.98 23.28
CA THR A 217 12.41 -30.25 23.70
C THR A 217 13.46 -31.00 24.51
N ILE A 218 13.35 -30.89 25.84
CA ILE A 218 14.14 -31.74 26.76
C ILE A 218 13.58 -33.16 26.58
N GLU A 219 14.28 -34.00 25.82
CA GLU A 219 14.03 -35.43 25.85
C GLU A 219 14.32 -35.95 27.26
N GLY A 220 13.26 -36.21 28.02
CA GLY A 220 13.38 -36.86 29.32
C GLY A 220 13.87 -38.29 29.17
N PRO A 221 14.59 -38.84 30.22
CA PRO A 221 15.20 -40.17 30.14
C PRO A 221 14.14 -41.24 29.88
N ASP A 222 14.47 -42.11 28.94
CA ASP A 222 13.73 -43.30 28.51
C ASP A 222 13.29 -44.15 29.73
N GLU A 223 12.01 -44.22 30.04
CA GLU A 223 11.45 -45.21 30.96
C GLU A 223 11.18 -46.51 30.20
N PRO A 224 11.54 -47.69 30.76
CA PRO A 224 11.40 -48.97 30.06
C PRO A 224 9.95 -49.42 29.94
N ARG A 225 9.56 -49.72 28.71
CA ARG A 225 8.25 -50.28 28.34
C ARG A 225 7.91 -51.51 29.09
N GLY A 226 6.97 -51.44 30.05
CA GLY A 226 6.27 -52.57 30.63
C GLY A 226 5.22 -53.11 29.67
N GLN A 227 5.36 -54.40 29.35
CA GLN A 227 4.40 -55.19 28.58
C GLN A 227 3.10 -55.35 29.38
N HIS A 228 1.94 -55.03 28.79
CA HIS A 228 0.67 -55.59 29.18
C HIS A 228 -0.19 -55.96 27.96
N GLU A 229 -0.51 -57.21 27.94
CA GLU A 229 -1.35 -57.93 26.95
C GLU A 229 -2.87 -57.53 27.06
N PRO A 230 -3.66 -57.92 26.04
CA PRO A 230 -5.00 -57.38 25.81
C PRO A 230 -6.12 -58.28 26.37
N ARG A 231 -7.20 -57.68 26.85
CA ARG A 231 -8.58 -58.28 27.01
C ARG A 231 -9.55 -57.10 26.97
N GLY A 232 -10.67 -57.15 26.27
CA GLY A 232 -11.57 -58.16 25.81
C GLY A 232 -12.74 -57.38 25.21
N GLN A 233 -13.40 -57.99 24.28
CA GLN A 233 -14.55 -57.56 23.50
C GLN A 233 -15.79 -57.24 24.36
N HIS A 234 -16.60 -56.24 23.97
CA HIS A 234 -18.06 -56.31 24.01
C HIS A 234 -18.69 -55.27 23.09
N GLU A 235 -19.33 -55.74 22.05
CA GLU A 235 -20.48 -55.13 21.37
C GLU A 235 -21.78 -55.66 22.00
N PRO A 236 -23.02 -55.30 21.51
CA PRO A 236 -23.58 -54.01 21.07
C PRO A 236 -24.94 -53.73 21.76
N GLY A 237 -25.58 -52.65 21.45
CA GLY A 237 -26.99 -52.40 21.85
C GLY A 237 -27.47 -51.06 21.27
N ASP A 238 -28.08 -51.13 20.27
CA ASP A 238 -29.41 -50.92 19.65
C ASP A 238 -30.40 -49.99 20.40
N ALA A 239 -31.13 -49.24 19.58
CA ALA A 239 -32.46 -48.66 19.68
C ALA A 239 -32.47 -47.13 19.65
N ALA A 240 -32.84 -46.54 18.51
CA ALA A 240 -34.19 -46.34 17.95
C ALA A 240 -34.99 -45.20 18.58
N ASP A 241 -35.40 -44.38 17.67
CA ASP A 241 -36.75 -43.79 17.54
C ASP A 241 -36.94 -42.32 17.91
N ASP A 242 -37.28 -41.59 16.96
CA ASP A 242 -38.58 -41.14 16.41
C ASP A 242 -38.92 -39.66 16.64
N SER A 243 -39.44 -39.13 15.58
CA SER A 243 -40.53 -38.15 15.47
C SER A 243 -40.23 -36.65 15.35
N ARG A 244 -40.38 -36.23 14.09
CA ARG A 244 -41.52 -35.42 13.54
C ARG A 244 -41.63 -33.94 13.91
N VAL A 245 -41.65 -33.22 12.87
CA VAL A 245 -42.68 -32.51 12.04
C VAL A 245 -42.79 -31.01 12.34
N GLY A 246 -42.86 -30.25 11.27
CA GLY A 246 -43.40 -28.90 11.27
C GLY A 246 -42.64 -27.95 10.34
N GLY A 247 -42.98 -27.95 9.16
CA GLY A 247 -43.23 -27.21 8.03
C GLY A 247 -44.17 -26.03 8.20
N VAL A 248 -43.85 -24.89 7.65
CA VAL A 248 -44.80 -23.93 7.03
C VAL A 248 -44.09 -23.15 5.95
N GLU A 249 -44.61 -23.25 4.75
CA GLU A 249 -44.42 -22.38 3.59
C GLU A 249 -45.16 -21.06 3.79
N SER A 250 -44.63 -19.99 3.15
CA SER A 250 -45.45 -19.00 2.39
C SER A 250 -44.51 -18.01 1.71
N ASP A 251 -44.35 -18.14 0.45
CA ASP A 251 -44.94 -17.38 -0.68
C ASP A 251 -45.02 -15.86 -0.48
N GLY A 252 -44.39 -15.12 -1.43
CA GLY A 252 -44.51 -13.68 -1.59
C GLY A 252 -43.66 -13.11 -2.70
N LEU A 253 -44.01 -13.45 -3.95
CA LEU A 253 -43.65 -12.75 -5.18
C LEU A 253 -44.16 -11.32 -5.15
N VAL A 254 -43.30 -10.31 -5.46
CA VAL A 254 -43.70 -9.11 -6.19
C VAL A 254 -42.46 -8.57 -6.95
N GLU A 255 -42.46 -8.64 -8.25
CA GLU A 255 -41.86 -7.74 -9.22
C GLU A 255 -43.01 -7.02 -9.96
N PRO A 256 -42.78 -6.02 -10.86
CA PRO A 256 -41.64 -5.11 -11.11
C PRO A 256 -42.11 -3.62 -11.18
N GLY A 257 -41.17 -2.68 -11.21
CA GLY A 257 -41.46 -1.27 -11.50
C GLY A 257 -40.36 -0.62 -12.31
N ASP A 258 -40.69 -0.37 -13.55
CA ASP A 258 -39.99 0.36 -14.60
C ASP A 258 -39.53 1.78 -14.23
N GLY A 259 -38.37 2.18 -14.82
CA GLY A 259 -38.24 3.52 -15.38
C GLY A 259 -37.37 4.49 -14.59
N LEU A 260 -36.18 4.78 -15.10
CA LEU A 260 -35.81 6.10 -15.58
C LEU A 260 -34.37 6.10 -16.11
N THR A 261 -34.28 6.23 -17.41
CA THR A 261 -33.13 6.59 -18.21
C THR A 261 -32.60 7.97 -17.80
N GLY A 262 -31.37 8.02 -17.29
CA GLY A 262 -30.57 9.23 -17.15
C GLY A 262 -29.29 9.05 -17.92
N ASP A 263 -29.30 9.52 -19.14
CA ASP A 263 -28.16 9.68 -20.04
C ASP A 263 -27.34 10.87 -19.51
N ASP A 264 -26.24 10.59 -18.79
CA ASP A 264 -25.19 11.57 -18.56
C ASP A 264 -23.97 11.20 -19.41
N GLY A 265 -24.00 11.75 -20.63
CA GLY A 265 -22.90 11.76 -21.57
C GLY A 265 -21.66 12.37 -20.96
N LEU A 266 -20.72 11.53 -20.55
CA LEU A 266 -19.33 11.94 -20.33
C LEU A 266 -18.68 12.05 -21.72
N ASP A 267 -18.43 13.30 -22.10
CA ASP A 267 -17.64 13.71 -23.25
C ASP A 267 -16.25 13.02 -23.19
N GLU A 268 -16.13 11.91 -23.89
CA GLU A 268 -14.84 11.29 -24.21
C GLU A 268 -14.18 12.14 -25.28
N GLY A 269 -13.32 13.07 -24.83
CA GLY A 269 -12.34 13.71 -25.70
C GLY A 269 -11.47 12.67 -26.39
N PRO A 270 -10.99 12.92 -27.62
CA PRO A 270 -10.36 11.93 -28.47
C PRO A 270 -9.13 11.34 -27.80
N ASP A 271 -9.12 10.01 -27.67
CA ASP A 271 -7.95 9.19 -27.40
C ASP A 271 -6.89 9.51 -28.46
N VAL A 272 -5.93 10.36 -28.08
CA VAL A 272 -4.68 10.43 -28.81
C VAL A 272 -3.92 9.17 -28.39
N ALA A 273 -4.08 8.13 -29.17
CA ALA A 273 -3.20 6.97 -29.18
C ALA A 273 -1.80 7.46 -29.60
N GLY A 274 -1.09 8.06 -28.68
CA GLY A 274 0.36 8.19 -28.73
C GLY A 274 0.92 6.81 -28.47
N GLY A 275 1.23 6.11 -29.56
CA GLY A 275 2.01 4.89 -29.51
C GLY A 275 3.27 5.20 -28.71
N ILE A 276 3.53 4.38 -27.68
CA ILE A 276 4.87 4.26 -27.14
C ILE A 276 5.66 3.66 -28.30
N ASP A 277 6.52 4.49 -28.92
CA ASP A 277 7.50 3.99 -29.86
C ASP A 277 8.23 2.84 -29.16
N ASP A 278 8.19 1.69 -29.79
CA ASP A 278 8.98 0.52 -29.42
C ASP A 278 10.46 0.92 -29.43
N VAL A 279 10.95 1.38 -28.31
CA VAL A 279 12.38 1.40 -28.08
C VAL A 279 12.71 -0.04 -27.72
N ASP A 280 13.20 -0.77 -28.70
CA ASP A 280 13.89 -2.04 -28.50
C ASP A 280 15.09 -1.75 -27.58
N VAL A 281 14.87 -1.93 -26.27
CA VAL A 281 15.96 -2.10 -25.33
C VAL A 281 16.28 -3.57 -25.38
N ASP A 282 17.40 -3.88 -26.01
CA ASP A 282 17.96 -5.23 -26.12
C ASP A 282 17.87 -5.94 -24.75
N ASP A 283 17.27 -7.10 -24.76
CA ASP A 283 17.04 -8.00 -23.61
C ASP A 283 18.34 -8.67 -23.12
N GLU A 284 19.49 -8.23 -23.64
CA GLU A 284 20.82 -8.69 -23.32
C GLU A 284 21.57 -7.63 -22.50
N ALA A 285 21.52 -7.69 -21.20
CA ALA A 285 22.54 -7.28 -20.25
C ALA A 285 21.97 -6.69 -18.95
N PHE A 286 21.35 -7.50 -18.16
CA PHE A 286 21.36 -7.28 -16.72
C PHE A 286 21.56 -8.64 -16.02
N GLU A 287 22.73 -9.23 -16.24
CA GLU A 287 23.31 -10.14 -15.25
C GLU A 287 23.73 -9.26 -14.07
N ILE A 288 23.05 -9.44 -12.95
CA ILE A 288 23.46 -8.87 -11.67
C ILE A 288 24.74 -9.65 -11.30
N ASP A 289 25.90 -9.04 -11.49
CA ASP A 289 27.16 -9.54 -10.95
C ASP A 289 27.00 -9.62 -9.42
N GLU A 290 26.91 -10.84 -8.91
CA GLU A 290 27.15 -11.14 -7.50
C GLU A 290 28.66 -10.98 -7.22
N GLU A 291 29.16 -9.76 -7.15
CA GLU A 291 30.48 -9.52 -6.57
C GLU A 291 30.40 -9.68 -5.05
N ASN A 292 30.84 -10.83 -4.63
CA ASN A 292 31.13 -11.22 -3.27
C ASN A 292 32.32 -10.38 -2.72
N PRO A 293 32.15 -9.56 -1.66
CA PRO A 293 33.26 -8.84 -1.05
C PRO A 293 33.94 -9.72 0.01
N THR A 294 34.77 -10.67 -0.41
CA THR A 294 35.75 -11.26 0.47
C THR A 294 37.03 -11.48 -0.33
N ASP A 295 37.99 -10.57 -0.11
CA ASP A 295 39.39 -10.89 0.12
C ASP A 295 40.19 -9.59 0.22
N VAL A 296 40.25 -9.04 1.44
CA VAL A 296 41.34 -8.16 1.82
C VAL A 296 42.30 -9.02 2.63
N ASP A 297 43.19 -9.69 1.92
CA ASP A 297 44.34 -10.32 2.55
C ASP A 297 45.52 -9.33 2.54
N GLY A 298 46.03 -9.10 3.75
CA GLY A 298 47.18 -8.27 3.98
C GLY A 298 48.47 -9.03 3.69
N SER A 299 49.44 -8.32 3.21
CA SER A 299 50.89 -8.48 3.46
C SER A 299 51.58 -7.46 2.54
N GLY A 300 52.54 -6.78 2.93
CA GLY A 300 53.56 -6.81 3.90
C GLY A 300 54.64 -5.86 3.50
N ALA A 301 55.19 -5.25 4.49
CA ALA A 301 56.59 -4.92 4.75
C ALA A 301 57.51 -4.44 3.62
N ASP A 302 58.30 -3.43 4.07
CA ASP A 302 59.70 -3.13 3.72
C ASP A 302 59.97 -2.21 2.49
N ARG A 303 60.23 -0.99 2.77
CA ARG A 303 61.54 -0.29 2.88
C ARG A 303 61.40 1.21 3.02
#